data_c79a9a864daff1c09d1a8631c13c31be
#
_entry.id   c79a9a864daff1c09d1a8631c13c31be
#
_cell.length_a   1.000
_cell.length_b   1.000
_cell.length_c   1.000
_cell.angle_alpha   90.00
_cell.angle_beta   90.00
_cell.angle_gamma   90.00
#
_symmetry.space_group_name_H-M   'P 1'
#
loop_
_entity.id
_entity.type
_entity.pdbx_description
1 polymer ?
#
loop_
_entity_poly.entity_id
_entity_poly.type
_entity_poly.pdbx_seq_one_letter_code
_entity_poly.pdbx_strand_id
1 'polypeptide(L)'
;YGEGERVFYYITLMNENYEHPAMPEGVEEGIRRGMYLLEDNGSMQVQLLGSGVILREVQKAARILAEKFSITANVWSVTSFNELTKDGMACDDYNRLHPTAEQKTPWITSQLSGHTGVIVAATDYIRNYAEQIRGWLPEGSAYTTLGTDGFGRSDTRQNLRSFFNVDANH
;
A
#
# COMPACT_ATOMS: atom_id res chain seq x y z
N TYR A 1 -13.95 -10.91 -24.32
CA TYR A 1 -14.45 -11.30 -25.64
C TYR A 1 -15.96 -11.06 -25.77
N GLY A 2 -16.76 -11.16 -24.69
CA GLY A 2 -18.23 -11.08 -24.75
C GLY A 2 -18.79 -9.69 -25.05
N GLU A 3 -18.08 -8.62 -24.67
CA GLU A 3 -18.58 -7.23 -24.78
C GLU A 3 -17.85 -6.40 -25.85
N GLY A 4 -16.96 -7.02 -26.65
CA GLY A 4 -16.25 -6.36 -27.75
C GLY A 4 -15.22 -5.30 -27.31
N GLU A 5 -14.86 -5.24 -26.04
CA GLU A 5 -13.84 -4.33 -25.53
C GLU A 5 -12.45 -4.71 -26.06
N ARG A 6 -11.68 -3.70 -26.45
CA ARG A 6 -10.28 -3.87 -26.89
C ARG A 6 -9.35 -3.81 -25.70
N VAL A 7 -9.27 -4.90 -24.94
CA VAL A 7 -8.40 -5.01 -23.78
C VAL A 7 -7.48 -6.22 -23.90
N PHE A 8 -6.30 -6.13 -23.28
CA PHE A 8 -5.45 -7.27 -23.01
C PHE A 8 -5.03 -7.22 -21.54
N TYR A 9 -4.76 -8.39 -20.98
CA TYR A 9 -4.32 -8.52 -19.60
C TYR A 9 -2.88 -9.00 -19.56
N TYR A 10 -2.06 -8.30 -18.78
CA TYR A 10 -0.73 -8.77 -18.38
C TYR A 10 -0.78 -9.13 -16.90
N ILE A 11 -0.66 -10.42 -16.60
CA ILE A 11 -0.82 -10.93 -15.24
C ILE A 11 0.52 -11.50 -14.80
N THR A 12 1.09 -10.91 -13.74
CA THR A 12 2.28 -11.45 -13.09
C THR A 12 1.87 -12.47 -12.04
N LEU A 13 2.51 -13.63 -12.06
CA LEU A 13 2.27 -14.69 -11.08
C LEU A 13 3.57 -14.98 -10.32
N MET A 14 3.41 -15.24 -9.02
CA MET A 14 4.51 -15.71 -8.20
C MET A 14 4.69 -17.22 -8.37
N ASN A 15 5.92 -17.69 -8.38
CA ASN A 15 6.24 -19.13 -8.43
C ASN A 15 6.37 -19.75 -7.01
N GLU A 16 5.62 -19.22 -6.05
CA GLU A 16 5.52 -19.72 -4.68
C GLU A 16 4.05 -19.81 -4.28
N ASN A 17 3.69 -20.90 -3.64
CA ASN A 17 2.32 -21.10 -3.17
C ASN A 17 2.13 -20.38 -1.83
N TYR A 18 1.13 -19.50 -1.80
CA TYR A 18 0.68 -18.83 -0.59
C TYR A 18 -0.76 -19.22 -0.28
N GLU A 19 -1.07 -19.34 0.99
CA GLU A 19 -2.46 -19.37 1.43
C GLU A 19 -3.06 -17.97 1.23
N HIS A 20 -4.13 -17.90 0.45
CA HIS A 20 -4.87 -16.67 0.23
C HIS A 20 -6.06 -16.62 1.20
N PRO A 21 -6.17 -15.60 2.06
CA PRO A 21 -7.37 -15.41 2.85
C PRO A 21 -8.56 -15.07 1.95
N ALA A 22 -9.77 -15.33 2.44
CA ALA A 22 -10.98 -14.86 1.78
C ALA A 22 -10.98 -13.33 1.69
N MET A 23 -11.60 -12.79 0.64
CA MET A 23 -11.79 -11.35 0.50
C MET A 23 -12.71 -10.86 1.64
N PRO A 24 -12.31 -9.85 2.41
CA PRO A 24 -13.18 -9.24 3.41
C PRO A 24 -14.44 -8.64 2.75
N GLU A 25 -15.53 -8.56 3.50
CA GLU A 25 -16.76 -7.93 3.01
C GLU A 25 -16.59 -6.41 2.88
N GLY A 26 -17.15 -5.83 1.82
CA GLY A 26 -17.22 -4.37 1.60
C GLY A 26 -15.92 -3.72 1.14
N VAL A 27 -14.90 -4.50 0.76
CA VAL A 27 -13.60 -3.96 0.30
C VAL A 27 -13.47 -3.81 -1.22
N GLU A 28 -14.49 -4.16 -1.99
CA GLU A 28 -14.46 -4.21 -3.46
C GLU A 28 -14.08 -2.86 -4.09
N GLU A 29 -14.60 -1.77 -3.54
CA GLU A 29 -14.24 -0.42 -4.01
C GLU A 29 -12.77 -0.11 -3.69
N GLY A 30 -12.32 -0.41 -2.47
CA GLY A 30 -10.93 -0.21 -2.07
C GLY A 30 -9.96 -1.02 -2.94
N ILE A 31 -10.30 -2.27 -3.28
CA ILE A 31 -9.51 -3.10 -4.20
C ILE A 31 -9.34 -2.40 -5.56
N ARG A 32 -10.43 -1.86 -6.12
CA ARG A 32 -10.42 -1.16 -7.42
C ARG A 32 -9.71 0.19 -7.36
N ARG A 33 -9.82 0.89 -6.23
CA ARG A 33 -9.21 2.22 -6.01
C ARG A 33 -7.78 2.18 -5.52
N GLY A 34 -7.22 0.98 -5.28
CA GLY A 34 -5.80 0.78 -5.02
C GLY A 34 -5.42 0.51 -3.58
N MET A 35 -6.30 0.66 -2.59
CA MET A 35 -6.04 0.24 -1.20
C MET A 35 -7.30 0.10 -0.35
N TYR A 36 -7.22 -0.75 0.67
CA TYR A 36 -8.24 -0.89 1.70
C TYR A 36 -7.63 -1.29 3.05
N LEU A 37 -8.33 -0.99 4.13
CA LEU A 37 -7.95 -1.43 5.47
C LEU A 37 -8.18 -2.93 5.61
N LEU A 38 -7.11 -3.68 5.85
CA LEU A 38 -7.14 -5.14 6.00
C LEU A 38 -7.27 -5.56 7.46
N GLU A 39 -6.49 -4.95 8.34
CA GLU A 39 -6.52 -5.21 9.78
C GLU A 39 -6.66 -3.88 10.52
N ASP A 40 -7.85 -3.68 11.12
CA ASP A 40 -8.11 -2.53 12.00
C ASP A 40 -7.76 -2.93 13.43
N ASN A 41 -6.62 -2.45 13.89
CA ASN A 41 -6.15 -2.66 15.26
C ASN A 41 -6.37 -1.42 16.15
N GLY A 42 -7.18 -0.46 15.68
CA GLY A 42 -7.51 0.77 16.42
C GLY A 42 -6.36 1.78 16.49
N SER A 43 -5.33 1.64 15.67
CA SER A 43 -4.19 2.58 15.69
C SER A 43 -4.47 3.84 14.88
N MET A 44 -4.36 4.99 15.51
CA MET A 44 -4.39 6.30 14.84
C MET A 44 -2.99 6.80 14.46
N GLN A 45 -1.93 6.19 14.99
CA GLN A 45 -0.56 6.70 14.89
C GLN A 45 0.35 5.88 13.98
N VAL A 46 0.08 4.60 13.79
CA VAL A 46 0.94 3.72 12.97
C VAL A 46 0.11 3.03 11.91
N GLN A 47 0.45 3.30 10.66
CA GLN A 47 -0.21 2.74 9.48
C GLN A 47 0.82 1.99 8.64
N LEU A 48 0.63 0.71 8.46
CA LEU A 48 1.50 -0.15 7.67
C LEU A 48 0.82 -0.52 6.36
N LEU A 49 1.41 -0.14 5.25
CA LEU A 49 0.91 -0.35 3.89
C LEU A 49 1.74 -1.45 3.23
N GLY A 50 1.12 -2.53 2.79
CA GLY A 50 1.81 -3.62 2.11
C GLY A 50 1.22 -3.93 0.75
N SER A 51 2.07 -4.19 -0.24
CA SER A 51 1.64 -4.63 -1.57
C SER A 51 2.14 -6.02 -1.92
N GLY A 52 1.35 -6.76 -2.70
CA GLY A 52 1.70 -8.10 -3.18
C GLY A 52 2.07 -9.04 -2.04
N VAL A 53 3.13 -9.82 -2.22
CA VAL A 53 3.59 -10.79 -1.20
C VAL A 53 4.18 -10.14 0.03
N ILE A 54 4.65 -8.90 -0.06
CA ILE A 54 5.21 -8.16 1.07
C ILE A 54 4.13 -7.80 2.09
N LEU A 55 2.86 -7.75 1.72
CA LEU A 55 1.75 -7.61 2.67
C LEU A 55 1.84 -8.62 3.83
N ARG A 56 2.30 -9.85 3.57
CA ARG A 56 2.49 -10.88 4.61
C ARG A 56 3.60 -10.51 5.60
N GLU A 57 4.66 -9.89 5.11
CA GLU A 57 5.74 -9.39 5.98
C GLU A 57 5.24 -8.20 6.81
N VAL A 58 4.44 -7.32 6.22
CA VAL A 58 3.80 -6.19 6.93
C VAL A 58 2.87 -6.68 8.05
N GLN A 59 2.06 -7.72 7.80
CA GLN A 59 1.22 -8.33 8.83
C GLN A 59 2.05 -8.94 9.99
N LYS A 60 3.17 -9.58 9.66
CA LYS A 60 4.10 -10.09 10.69
C LYS A 60 4.75 -8.95 11.47
N ALA A 61 5.14 -7.86 10.78
CA ALA A 61 5.70 -6.67 11.42
C ALA A 61 4.71 -6.05 12.42
N ALA A 62 3.42 -5.93 12.07
CA ALA A 62 2.39 -5.46 12.98
C ALA A 62 2.30 -6.31 14.26
N ARG A 63 2.38 -7.64 14.12
CA ARG A 63 2.39 -8.56 15.29
C ARG A 63 3.65 -8.38 16.14
N ILE A 64 4.83 -8.26 15.51
CA ILE A 64 6.10 -8.03 16.22
C ILE A 64 6.05 -6.71 16.99
N LEU A 65 5.52 -5.64 16.39
CA LEU A 65 5.34 -4.34 17.04
C LEU A 65 4.44 -4.46 18.28
N ALA A 66 3.32 -5.16 18.17
CA ALA A 66 2.40 -5.36 19.26
C ALA A 66 3.03 -6.20 20.40
N GLU A 67 3.65 -7.33 20.06
CA GLU A 67 4.17 -8.30 21.04
C GLU A 67 5.43 -7.81 21.76
N LYS A 68 6.38 -7.21 21.02
CA LYS A 68 7.69 -6.83 21.56
C LYS A 68 7.77 -5.39 22.04
N PHE A 69 7.00 -4.50 21.44
CA PHE A 69 7.11 -3.06 21.68
C PHE A 69 5.83 -2.43 22.21
N SER A 70 4.73 -3.21 22.31
CA SER A 70 3.42 -2.70 22.72
C SER A 70 2.92 -1.56 21.81
N ILE A 71 3.31 -1.58 20.53
CA ILE A 71 2.90 -0.62 19.53
C ILE A 71 1.81 -1.25 18.66
N THR A 72 0.64 -0.65 18.66
CA THR A 72 -0.47 -1.06 17.79
C THR A 72 -0.33 -0.39 16.43
N ALA A 73 -0.49 -1.16 15.36
CA ALA A 73 -0.44 -0.68 13.98
C ALA A 73 -1.62 -1.21 13.17
N ASN A 74 -2.25 -0.38 12.36
CA ASN A 74 -3.21 -0.83 11.35
C ASN A 74 -2.48 -1.35 10.12
N VAL A 75 -3.07 -2.33 9.44
CA VAL A 75 -2.51 -2.93 8.22
C VAL A 75 -3.42 -2.65 7.04
N TRP A 76 -2.86 -2.05 6.01
CA TRP A 76 -3.51 -1.72 4.75
C TRP A 76 -3.00 -2.61 3.63
N SER A 77 -3.91 -3.19 2.86
CA SER A 77 -3.57 -3.87 1.62
C SER A 77 -3.57 -2.86 0.48
N VAL A 78 -2.40 -2.62 -0.11
CA VAL A 78 -2.26 -1.77 -1.30
C VAL A 78 -2.29 -2.66 -2.53
N THR A 79 -3.40 -2.64 -3.24
CA THR A 79 -3.59 -3.41 -4.46
C THR A 79 -2.95 -2.74 -5.67
N SER A 80 -2.83 -1.40 -5.66
CA SER A 80 -2.18 -0.64 -6.74
C SER A 80 -1.74 0.76 -6.33
N PHE A 81 -0.45 0.98 -6.18
CA PHE A 81 0.11 2.33 -6.05
C PHE A 81 -0.17 3.21 -7.28
N ASN A 82 -0.22 2.60 -8.48
CA ASN A 82 -0.54 3.33 -9.71
C ASN A 82 -1.94 3.90 -9.71
N GLU A 83 -2.94 3.15 -9.27
CA GLU A 83 -4.31 3.65 -9.22
C GLU A 83 -4.45 4.75 -8.16
N LEU A 84 -3.78 4.62 -7.01
CA LEU A 84 -3.72 5.70 -6.02
C LEU A 84 -3.09 6.96 -6.57
N THR A 85 -2.00 6.83 -7.33
CA THR A 85 -1.32 7.96 -7.98
C THR A 85 -2.20 8.62 -9.04
N LYS A 86 -2.86 7.84 -9.89
CA LYS A 86 -3.78 8.37 -10.92
C LYS A 86 -4.96 9.12 -10.30
N ASP A 87 -5.54 8.56 -9.24
CA ASP A 87 -6.65 9.19 -8.50
C ASP A 87 -6.21 10.53 -7.90
N GLY A 88 -5.03 10.55 -7.24
CA GLY A 88 -4.47 11.77 -6.69
C GLY A 88 -4.23 12.85 -7.74
N MET A 89 -3.55 12.51 -8.84
CA MET A 89 -3.32 13.45 -9.95
C MET A 89 -4.62 13.96 -10.57
N ALA A 90 -5.62 13.09 -10.73
CA ALA A 90 -6.92 13.49 -11.26
C ALA A 90 -7.67 14.45 -10.32
N CYS A 91 -7.56 14.26 -9.00
CA CYS A 91 -8.10 15.17 -8.00
C CYS A 91 -7.38 16.54 -8.07
N ASP A 92 -6.05 16.55 -8.12
CA ASP A 92 -5.26 17.77 -8.21
C ASP A 92 -5.58 18.58 -9.48
N ASP A 93 -5.65 17.91 -10.63
CA ASP A 93 -6.02 18.53 -11.90
C ASP A 93 -7.43 19.10 -11.87
N TYR A 94 -8.39 18.35 -11.35
CA TYR A 94 -9.77 18.82 -11.20
C TYR A 94 -9.81 20.07 -10.32
N ASN A 95 -9.19 20.03 -9.15
CA ASN A 95 -9.21 21.11 -8.17
C ASN A 95 -8.55 22.37 -8.71
N ARG A 96 -7.44 22.22 -9.42
CA ARG A 96 -6.74 23.32 -10.09
C ARG A 96 -7.59 23.98 -11.19
N LEU A 97 -8.34 23.18 -11.96
CA LEU A 97 -9.16 23.67 -13.07
C LEU A 97 -10.52 24.21 -12.60
N HIS A 98 -10.97 23.84 -11.40
CA HIS A 98 -12.27 24.21 -10.84
C HIS A 98 -12.14 24.83 -9.44
N PRO A 99 -11.44 25.98 -9.28
CA PRO A 99 -11.09 26.51 -7.96
C PRO A 99 -12.30 26.97 -7.13
N THR A 100 -13.46 27.17 -7.76
CA THR A 100 -14.70 27.58 -7.08
C THR A 100 -15.70 26.43 -6.88
N ALA A 101 -15.41 25.23 -7.40
CA ALA A 101 -16.24 24.06 -7.18
C ALA A 101 -15.86 23.34 -5.89
N GLU A 102 -16.70 22.38 -5.47
CA GLU A 102 -16.35 21.47 -4.39
C GLU A 102 -15.08 20.69 -4.75
N GLN A 103 -14.10 20.76 -3.87
CA GLN A 103 -12.80 20.14 -4.09
C GLN A 103 -12.88 18.63 -3.93
N LYS A 104 -12.22 17.89 -4.84
CA LYS A 104 -12.10 16.43 -4.75
C LYS A 104 -10.96 16.03 -3.83
N THR A 105 -11.22 15.02 -3.02
CA THR A 105 -10.23 14.44 -2.11
C THR A 105 -9.74 13.11 -2.68
N PRO A 106 -8.42 12.90 -2.84
CA PRO A 106 -7.87 11.62 -3.27
C PRO A 106 -8.28 10.47 -2.34
N TRP A 107 -8.43 9.28 -2.92
CA TRP A 107 -8.84 8.09 -2.16
C TRP A 107 -7.92 7.84 -0.98
N ILE A 108 -6.61 7.85 -1.20
CA ILE A 108 -5.64 7.62 -0.14
C ILE A 108 -5.76 8.65 0.99
N THR A 109 -5.97 9.92 0.66
CA THR A 109 -6.17 10.99 1.64
C THR A 109 -7.42 10.73 2.47
N SER A 110 -8.52 10.31 1.82
CA SER A 110 -9.77 10.00 2.51
C SER A 110 -9.65 8.80 3.43
N GLN A 111 -8.94 7.74 2.99
CA GLN A 111 -8.75 6.52 3.76
C GLN A 111 -7.85 6.72 4.98
N LEU A 112 -6.81 7.54 4.86
CA LEU A 112 -5.89 7.84 5.94
C LEU A 112 -6.28 9.11 6.72
N SER A 113 -7.46 9.65 6.48
CA SER A 113 -7.96 10.83 7.21
C SER A 113 -7.99 10.60 8.71
N GLY A 114 -7.43 11.52 9.49
CA GLY A 114 -7.32 11.41 10.95
C GLY A 114 -6.10 10.63 11.45
N HIS A 115 -5.36 9.95 10.57
CA HIS A 115 -4.10 9.26 10.93
C HIS A 115 -2.93 10.22 10.75
N THR A 116 -2.30 10.63 11.85
CA THR A 116 -1.28 11.71 11.86
C THR A 116 0.11 11.26 12.26
N GLY A 117 0.35 9.97 12.39
CA GLY A 117 1.61 9.46 12.90
C GLY A 117 2.54 8.93 11.81
N VAL A 118 3.04 7.73 12.00
CA VAL A 118 3.99 7.08 11.11
C VAL A 118 3.25 6.24 10.07
N ILE A 119 3.59 6.41 8.82
CA ILE A 119 3.11 5.59 7.70
C ILE A 119 4.33 4.90 7.08
N VAL A 120 4.32 3.57 7.04
CA VAL A 120 5.36 2.78 6.38
C VAL A 120 4.74 2.01 5.24
N ALA A 121 5.25 2.19 4.03
CA ALA A 121 4.82 1.42 2.86
C ALA A 121 5.92 0.48 2.39
N ALA A 122 5.59 -0.80 2.25
CA ALA A 122 6.52 -1.84 1.83
C ALA A 122 6.05 -2.55 0.56
N THR A 123 6.99 -2.79 -0.35
CA THR A 123 6.77 -3.45 -1.63
C THR A 123 7.98 -4.27 -2.03
N ASP A 124 7.82 -5.27 -2.89
CA ASP A 124 8.92 -5.99 -3.55
C ASP A 124 9.38 -5.33 -4.86
N TYR A 125 8.72 -4.25 -5.28
CA TYR A 125 9.21 -3.35 -6.32
C TYR A 125 10.22 -2.34 -5.76
N ILE A 126 10.79 -1.49 -6.60
CA ILE A 126 11.64 -0.38 -6.16
C ILE A 126 10.84 0.59 -5.27
N ARG A 127 11.50 1.21 -4.29
CA ARG A 127 10.86 2.14 -3.34
C ARG A 127 10.11 3.28 -4.03
N ASN A 128 10.62 3.73 -5.17
CA ASN A 128 9.98 4.80 -5.94
C ASN A 128 8.53 4.49 -6.34
N TYR A 129 8.15 3.22 -6.35
CA TYR A 129 6.78 2.79 -6.60
C TYR A 129 5.83 3.24 -5.48
N ALA A 130 6.25 3.06 -4.23
CA ALA A 130 5.49 3.52 -3.07
C ALA A 130 5.65 5.03 -2.81
N GLU A 131 6.76 5.64 -3.26
CA GLU A 131 6.98 7.08 -3.11
C GLU A 131 5.97 7.94 -3.86
N GLN A 132 5.39 7.44 -4.93
CA GLN A 132 4.47 8.20 -5.79
C GLN A 132 3.25 8.76 -5.04
N ILE A 133 2.83 8.14 -3.93
CA ILE A 133 1.65 8.56 -3.16
C ILE A 133 1.94 9.63 -2.11
N ARG A 134 3.21 9.99 -1.90
CA ARG A 134 3.66 10.89 -0.81
C ARG A 134 2.90 12.22 -0.78
N GLY A 135 2.60 12.79 -1.94
CA GLY A 135 1.94 14.10 -2.05
C GLY A 135 0.51 14.17 -1.50
N TRP A 136 -0.12 13.01 -1.32
CA TRP A 136 -1.53 12.94 -0.89
C TRP A 136 -1.71 12.28 0.49
N LEU A 137 -0.63 12.07 1.22
CA LEU A 137 -0.70 11.59 2.60
C LEU A 137 -1.15 12.72 3.54
N PRO A 138 -1.76 12.37 4.69
CA PRO A 138 -2.17 13.36 5.68
C PRO A 138 -1.00 14.26 6.11
N GLU A 139 -1.27 15.55 6.23
CA GLU A 139 -0.28 16.53 6.68
C GLU A 139 0.27 16.17 8.08
N GLY A 140 1.56 16.31 8.25
CA GLY A 140 2.25 15.98 9.52
C GLY A 140 2.59 14.49 9.69
N SER A 141 2.20 13.61 8.77
CA SER A 141 2.60 12.20 8.80
C SER A 141 4.08 12.01 8.44
N ALA A 142 4.77 11.16 9.19
CA ALA A 142 6.10 10.69 8.81
C ALA A 142 5.96 9.50 7.85
N TYR A 143 6.42 9.63 6.62
CA TYR A 143 6.30 8.58 5.61
C TYR A 143 7.65 7.97 5.24
N THR A 144 7.74 6.65 5.35
CA THR A 144 8.91 5.85 4.98
C THR A 144 8.50 4.75 4.01
N THR A 145 9.34 4.51 3.01
CA THR A 145 9.13 3.46 2.00
C THR A 145 10.22 2.42 2.07
N LEU A 146 9.82 1.16 1.97
CA LEU A 146 10.70 -0.01 1.87
C LEU A 146 10.47 -0.69 0.52
N GLY A 147 11.56 -1.08 -0.14
CA GLY A 147 11.47 -1.71 -1.45
C GLY A 147 12.81 -2.29 -1.89
N THR A 148 12.81 -2.98 -3.02
CA THR A 148 13.98 -3.66 -3.58
C THR A 148 14.71 -2.77 -4.58
N ASP A 149 15.59 -1.92 -4.10
CA ASP A 149 16.36 -1.02 -4.94
C ASP A 149 17.68 -1.67 -5.40
N GLY A 150 18.14 -1.28 -6.59
CA GLY A 150 19.41 -1.72 -7.17
C GLY A 150 19.29 -3.00 -8.00
N PHE A 151 20.40 -3.72 -8.11
CA PHE A 151 20.46 -4.95 -8.90
C PHE A 151 19.86 -6.14 -8.14
N GLY A 152 19.10 -6.98 -8.87
CA GLY A 152 18.63 -8.26 -8.34
C GLY A 152 19.76 -9.18 -7.91
N ARG A 153 19.45 -10.08 -6.99
CA ARG A 153 20.39 -11.07 -6.46
C ARG A 153 19.78 -12.45 -6.51
N SER A 154 20.63 -13.47 -6.44
CA SER A 154 20.23 -14.86 -6.40
C SER A 154 20.47 -15.43 -5.01
N ASP A 155 19.39 -15.72 -4.29
CA ASP A 155 19.40 -16.35 -2.98
C ASP A 155 17.98 -16.87 -2.66
N THR A 156 17.78 -17.44 -1.47
CA THR A 156 16.45 -17.74 -0.98
C THR A 156 15.64 -16.46 -0.80
N ARG A 157 14.31 -16.52 -0.92
CA ARG A 157 13.45 -15.35 -0.74
C ARG A 157 13.60 -14.70 0.63
N GLN A 158 13.76 -15.50 1.67
CA GLN A 158 13.99 -15.01 3.02
C GLN A 158 15.25 -14.14 3.10
N ASN A 159 16.36 -14.64 2.55
CA ASN A 159 17.62 -13.91 2.52
C ASN A 159 17.52 -12.65 1.66
N LEU A 160 16.83 -12.72 0.51
CA LEU A 160 16.61 -11.56 -0.36
C LEU A 160 15.78 -10.48 0.33
N ARG A 161 14.69 -10.85 1.00
CA ARG A 161 13.85 -9.88 1.75
C ARG A 161 14.65 -9.22 2.86
N SER A 162 15.45 -9.98 3.59
CA SER A 162 16.33 -9.42 4.62
C SER A 162 17.41 -8.50 4.02
N PHE A 163 18.03 -8.93 2.92
CA PHE A 163 19.05 -8.12 2.23
C PHE A 163 18.49 -6.76 1.75
N PHE A 164 17.26 -6.73 1.25
CA PHE A 164 16.60 -5.51 0.78
C PHE A 164 15.83 -4.78 1.87
N ASN A 165 15.86 -5.25 3.12
CA ASN A 165 15.14 -4.66 4.26
C ASN A 165 13.62 -4.54 4.04
N VAL A 166 13.03 -5.58 3.44
CA VAL A 166 11.58 -5.67 3.18
C VAL A 166 10.93 -6.85 3.90
N ASP A 167 11.63 -7.48 4.83
CA ASP A 167 11.07 -8.47 5.74
C ASP A 167 10.48 -7.81 7.00
N ALA A 168 9.80 -8.63 7.81
CA ALA A 168 9.09 -8.16 9.00
C ALA A 168 9.96 -7.62 10.14
N ASN A 169 11.30 -7.75 10.07
CA ASN A 169 12.21 -7.30 11.12
C ASN A 169 12.82 -5.92 10.85
N HIS A 170 12.64 -5.42 9.64
CA HIS A 170 13.12 -4.10 9.20
C HIS A 170 12.00 -3.10 9.09
#